data_e7030b62d104c47519dfa17df913bf89
#
_entry.id   e7030b62d104c47519dfa17df913bf89
#
_cell.length_a   1.000
_cell.length_b   1.000
_cell.length_c   1.000
_cell.angle_alpha   90.00
_cell.angle_beta   90.00
_cell.angle_gamma   90.00
#
_symmetry.space_group_name_H-M   'P 1'
#
loop_
_entity.id
_entity.type
_entity.pdbx_description
1 polymer ?
#
loop_
_entity_poly.entity_id
_entity_poly.type
_entity_poly.pdbx_seq_one_letter_code
_entity_poly.pdbx_strand_id
1 'polypeptide(L)'
;MSPAVKVICGLTLAVVAILGSLFAASGGLEAQSSAPVIAAEDVLAGDIAVSAPDTTSQEVVQPVPPYDPDDPFVIKRVLPIKGPIRYGEWHWDDAGVPPGPLVITVDLHARVLSVFRGGYEIGAAAVMLGSPSHPTPTGTFPILTKERHNVSEQYNNAPMPWTMRLTWDGVAVHGGSSVERGYASHGCVAAPDEFVSKIYEIARVGDIVIITDGVQTGVGGSLAS
;
A
#
# COMPACT_ATOMS: atom_id res chain seq x y z
N MET A 1 -36.05 -49.26 -21.95
CA MET A 1 -35.58 -49.52 -23.33
C MET A 1 -35.12 -48.17 -23.88
N SER A 2 -33.84 -48.16 -24.23
CA SER A 2 -33.05 -47.07 -24.86
C SER A 2 -33.64 -46.56 -26.15
N PRO A 3 -33.18 -45.44 -26.77
CA PRO A 3 -31.81 -45.48 -27.29
C PRO A 3 -30.99 -44.19 -27.12
N ALA A 4 -29.70 -44.44 -27.14
CA ALA A 4 -28.62 -43.51 -27.28
C ALA A 4 -28.69 -42.73 -28.63
N VAL A 5 -28.31 -41.44 -28.56
CA VAL A 5 -27.92 -40.67 -29.77
C VAL A 5 -26.48 -40.25 -29.61
N LYS A 6 -25.66 -40.90 -30.44
CA LYS A 6 -24.30 -40.46 -30.78
C LYS A 6 -24.39 -39.30 -31.77
N VAL A 7 -23.72 -38.22 -31.51
CA VAL A 7 -23.42 -37.23 -32.55
C VAL A 7 -21.91 -36.97 -32.59
N ILE A 8 -21.43 -37.12 -33.70
CA ILE A 8 -20.14 -37.26 -34.34
C ILE A 8 -19.43 -35.91 -34.42
N CYS A 9 -18.13 -36.05 -34.21
CA CYS A 9 -17.00 -35.26 -34.66
C CYS A 9 -17.24 -34.25 -35.77
N GLY A 10 -16.75 -33.05 -35.62
CA GLY A 10 -16.53 -32.09 -36.70
C GLY A 10 -15.21 -31.33 -36.45
N LEU A 11 -14.17 -31.91 -36.99
CA LEU A 11 -12.81 -31.33 -37.10
C LEU A 11 -12.82 -30.27 -38.18
N THR A 12 -12.44 -29.05 -37.93
CA THR A 12 -12.04 -28.10 -38.98
C THR A 12 -10.75 -27.40 -38.58
N LEU A 13 -9.67 -27.93 -39.15
CA LEU A 13 -8.39 -27.27 -39.33
C LEU A 13 -8.56 -26.16 -40.38
N ALA A 14 -8.20 -24.92 -40.05
CA ALA A 14 -7.91 -23.90 -41.03
C ALA A 14 -6.50 -23.37 -40.77
N VAL A 15 -5.59 -23.86 -41.60
CA VAL A 15 -4.24 -23.30 -41.77
C VAL A 15 -4.39 -22.12 -42.73
N VAL A 16 -3.91 -20.95 -42.30
CA VAL A 16 -3.61 -19.83 -43.18
C VAL A 16 -2.17 -19.39 -42.92
N ALA A 17 -1.30 -19.88 -43.78
CA ALA A 17 0.00 -19.30 -44.06
C ALA A 17 -0.15 -18.39 -45.28
N ILE A 18 0.23 -17.13 -45.19
CA ILE A 18 0.56 -16.27 -46.33
C ILE A 18 1.53 -15.18 -45.87
N LEU A 19 2.74 -15.33 -46.35
CA LEU A 19 3.57 -14.44 -47.17
C LEU A 19 4.07 -13.13 -46.54
N GLY A 20 5.36 -13.15 -46.48
CA GLY A 20 6.23 -12.01 -46.31
C GLY A 20 6.15 -11.01 -47.48
N SER A 21 6.54 -9.81 -47.18
CA SER A 21 7.10 -8.88 -48.14
C SER A 21 8.18 -8.04 -47.48
N LEU A 22 9.36 -8.23 -48.01
CA LEU A 22 10.51 -7.31 -47.90
C LEU A 22 10.09 -5.90 -48.32
N PHE A 23 10.48 -4.92 -47.54
CA PHE A 23 10.82 -3.59 -48.06
C PHE A 23 12.12 -3.15 -47.43
N ALA A 24 13.18 -3.25 -48.22
CA ALA A 24 14.43 -2.56 -48.02
C ALA A 24 14.34 -1.26 -48.84
N ALA A 25 14.79 -0.20 -48.29
CA ALA A 25 15.68 0.80 -48.89
C ALA A 25 15.52 2.20 -48.27
N SER A 26 16.60 2.64 -47.79
CA SER A 26 17.28 3.91 -48.06
C SER A 26 16.72 5.21 -47.37
N GLY A 27 17.65 5.84 -46.71
CA GLY A 27 17.57 7.27 -46.48
C GLY A 27 18.15 7.66 -45.12
N GLY A 28 19.46 7.80 -45.08
CA GLY A 28 20.17 8.39 -43.94
C GLY A 28 19.85 9.89 -43.84
N LEU A 29 19.82 10.36 -42.64
CA LEU A 29 20.23 11.72 -42.29
C LEU A 29 20.86 11.67 -40.92
N GLU A 30 22.19 11.70 -40.93
CA GLU A 30 22.99 12.03 -39.75
C GLU A 30 22.73 13.51 -39.40
N ALA A 31 22.24 13.76 -38.21
CA ALA A 31 22.32 15.07 -37.61
C ALA A 31 23.30 14.98 -36.45
N GLN A 32 24.58 15.22 -36.76
CA GLN A 32 25.60 15.54 -35.79
C GLN A 32 25.25 16.89 -35.15
N SER A 33 24.89 16.89 -33.88
CA SER A 33 24.93 18.08 -33.05
C SER A 33 26.19 18.02 -32.22
N SER A 34 27.23 18.62 -32.72
CA SER A 34 28.47 18.93 -32.03
C SER A 34 28.23 20.05 -31.02
N ALA A 35 28.25 19.72 -29.73
CA ALA A 35 28.41 20.76 -28.70
C ALA A 35 29.87 21.28 -28.70
N PRO A 36 30.08 22.58 -28.54
CA PRO A 36 31.43 23.15 -28.53
C PRO A 36 32.14 22.79 -27.22
N VAL A 37 33.31 22.17 -27.35
CA VAL A 37 34.31 22.02 -26.30
C VAL A 37 34.91 23.42 -26.08
N ILE A 38 34.68 24.01 -24.91
CA ILE A 38 35.38 25.22 -24.48
C ILE A 38 36.66 24.75 -23.80
N ALA A 39 37.79 25.08 -24.44
CA ALA A 39 39.12 24.88 -23.91
C ALA A 39 39.32 25.71 -22.64
N ALA A 40 39.86 25.05 -21.62
CA ALA A 40 40.39 25.72 -20.44
C ALA A 40 41.74 26.33 -20.79
N GLU A 41 41.87 27.66 -20.69
CA GLU A 41 43.11 28.33 -20.37
C GLU A 41 42.85 29.76 -19.87
N ASP A 42 43.54 30.09 -18.79
CA ASP A 42 43.76 31.42 -18.23
C ASP A 42 42.58 32.18 -17.57
N VAL A 43 42.40 31.99 -16.27
CA VAL A 43 42.14 33.11 -15.35
C VAL A 43 42.97 32.95 -14.06
N LEU A 44 43.83 33.94 -13.91
CA LEU A 44 44.76 34.20 -12.83
C LEU A 44 44.16 34.17 -11.42
N ALA A 45 45.01 33.79 -10.48
CA ALA A 45 44.88 33.88 -9.04
C ALA A 45 44.12 35.08 -8.52
N GLY A 46 43.01 34.82 -7.86
CA GLY A 46 42.35 35.75 -6.94
C GLY A 46 42.08 35.00 -5.67
N ASP A 47 42.71 35.39 -4.58
CA ASP A 47 42.49 34.91 -3.22
C ASP A 47 41.01 35.04 -2.85
N ILE A 48 40.27 33.95 -2.92
CA ILE A 48 38.95 33.88 -2.33
C ILE A 48 39.13 33.07 -1.06
N ALA A 49 39.09 33.77 0.09
CA ALA A 49 38.96 33.15 1.39
C ALA A 49 37.70 32.25 1.38
N VAL A 50 37.91 30.95 1.35
CA VAL A 50 36.86 29.95 1.53
C VAL A 50 36.48 30.01 3.01
N SER A 51 35.44 30.78 3.32
CA SER A 51 34.70 30.60 4.57
C SER A 51 34.05 29.23 4.51
N ALA A 52 34.50 28.33 5.37
CA ALA A 52 33.84 27.05 5.60
C ALA A 52 32.35 27.30 5.91
N PRO A 53 31.41 26.59 5.28
CA PRO A 53 30.01 26.66 5.71
C PRO A 53 29.94 26.06 7.12
N ASP A 54 29.52 26.91 8.05
CA ASP A 54 29.18 26.54 9.42
C ASP A 54 27.89 25.68 9.33
N THR A 55 28.07 24.39 9.09
CA THR A 55 26.97 23.43 9.00
C THR A 55 26.69 22.88 10.39
N THR A 56 26.22 23.73 11.26
CA THR A 56 25.45 23.34 12.42
C THR A 56 23.99 23.71 12.17
N SER A 57 23.35 23.02 11.22
CA SER A 57 21.91 22.92 11.22
C SER A 57 21.54 22.05 12.44
N GLN A 58 21.43 22.70 13.58
CA GLN A 58 20.71 22.13 14.70
C GLN A 58 19.26 22.01 14.23
N GLU A 59 18.88 20.77 13.89
CA GLU A 59 17.49 20.38 13.78
C GLU A 59 16.83 20.79 15.10
N VAL A 60 16.04 21.87 15.05
CA VAL A 60 15.25 22.32 16.20
C VAL A 60 14.19 21.23 16.39
N VAL A 61 14.53 20.24 17.21
CA VAL A 61 13.55 19.29 17.75
C VAL A 61 12.56 20.13 18.54
N GLN A 62 11.44 20.45 17.92
CA GLN A 62 10.34 21.09 18.63
C GLN A 62 9.93 20.17 19.78
N PRO A 63 9.81 20.66 21.00
CA PRO A 63 9.36 19.84 22.10
C PRO A 63 7.97 19.31 21.76
N VAL A 64 7.87 17.98 21.61
CA VAL A 64 6.59 17.31 21.44
C VAL A 64 5.74 17.68 22.66
N PRO A 65 4.54 18.26 22.49
CA PRO A 65 3.68 18.58 23.62
C PRO A 65 3.46 17.32 24.45
N PRO A 66 3.38 17.43 25.77
CA PRO A 66 3.16 16.27 26.63
C PRO A 66 1.87 15.58 26.18
N TYR A 67 2.01 14.35 25.67
CA TYR A 67 0.86 13.56 25.25
C TYR A 67 0.08 13.05 26.48
N ASP A 68 -1.24 12.96 26.32
CA ASP A 68 -2.08 12.27 27.30
C ASP A 68 -1.79 10.76 27.23
N PRO A 69 -1.26 10.14 28.29
CA PRO A 69 -0.96 8.70 28.29
C PRO A 69 -2.22 7.84 28.15
N ASP A 70 -3.41 8.39 28.39
CA ASP A 70 -4.67 7.68 28.29
C ASP A 70 -5.35 7.86 26.90
N ASP A 71 -4.87 8.80 26.08
CA ASP A 71 -5.39 9.00 24.73
C ASP A 71 -4.96 7.82 23.81
N PRO A 72 -5.93 7.03 23.28
CA PRO A 72 -5.63 5.91 22.38
C PRO A 72 -5.14 6.34 21.00
N PHE A 73 -5.30 7.61 20.64
CA PHE A 73 -4.81 8.17 19.38
C PHE A 73 -3.38 8.67 19.44
N VAL A 74 -2.75 8.69 20.60
CA VAL A 74 -1.33 9.03 20.76
C VAL A 74 -0.47 7.78 20.62
N ILE A 75 0.52 7.81 19.73
CA ILE A 75 1.43 6.70 19.50
C ILE A 75 2.40 6.57 20.69
N LYS A 76 2.37 5.43 21.37
CA LYS A 76 3.21 5.11 22.53
C LYS A 76 4.34 4.15 22.19
N ARG A 77 4.13 3.31 21.17
CA ARG A 77 5.10 2.35 20.65
C ARG A 77 4.89 2.13 19.16
N VAL A 78 5.97 2.01 18.41
CA VAL A 78 5.98 1.42 17.06
C VAL A 78 6.79 0.14 17.08
N LEU A 79 6.44 -0.82 16.20
CA LEU A 79 7.18 -2.06 16.06
C LEU A 79 8.57 -1.79 15.47
N PRO A 80 9.64 -2.45 15.97
CA PRO A 80 11.01 -2.24 15.51
C PRO A 80 11.29 -2.93 14.17
N ILE A 81 10.48 -2.62 13.15
CA ILE A 81 10.59 -3.19 11.82
C ILE A 81 11.73 -2.51 11.07
N LYS A 82 12.68 -3.30 10.55
CA LYS A 82 13.81 -2.78 9.80
C LYS A 82 13.52 -2.80 8.31
N GLY A 83 13.45 -1.61 7.72
CA GLY A 83 13.21 -1.44 6.29
C GLY A 83 11.74 -1.56 5.87
N PRO A 84 11.47 -1.52 4.56
CA PRO A 84 10.11 -1.59 4.04
C PRO A 84 9.51 -2.99 4.21
N ILE A 85 8.22 -3.05 4.57
CA ILE A 85 7.45 -4.29 4.59
C ILE A 85 7.13 -4.66 3.13
N ARG A 86 7.47 -5.86 2.72
CA ARG A 86 7.22 -6.34 1.35
C ARG A 86 5.81 -6.88 1.22
N TYR A 87 5.29 -6.91 0.00
CA TYR A 87 3.99 -7.54 -0.27
C TYR A 87 3.95 -8.98 0.23
N GLY A 88 2.90 -9.32 0.98
CA GLY A 88 2.74 -10.62 1.63
C GLY A 88 3.42 -10.73 3.01
N GLU A 89 4.28 -9.78 3.39
CA GLU A 89 4.90 -9.74 4.71
C GLU A 89 4.00 -9.02 5.71
N TRP A 90 4.04 -9.51 6.94
CA TRP A 90 3.38 -8.89 8.09
C TRP A 90 4.15 -9.18 9.38
N HIS A 91 3.94 -8.33 10.37
CA HIS A 91 4.55 -8.43 11.69
C HIS A 91 3.46 -8.34 12.75
N TRP A 92 3.66 -9.05 13.87
CA TRP A 92 2.74 -9.02 15.00
C TRP A 92 3.50 -9.25 16.29
N ASP A 93 3.36 -8.31 17.23
CA ASP A 93 3.87 -8.41 18.58
C ASP A 93 2.95 -7.64 19.53
N ASP A 94 2.11 -8.34 20.26
CA ASP A 94 1.24 -7.78 21.28
C ASP A 94 1.66 -8.19 22.70
N ALA A 95 2.86 -8.76 22.87
CA ALA A 95 3.39 -9.16 24.16
C ALA A 95 3.54 -7.96 25.09
N GLY A 96 2.94 -8.07 26.27
CA GLY A 96 3.01 -7.04 27.31
C GLY A 96 2.22 -5.74 27.00
N VAL A 97 1.49 -5.69 25.87
CA VAL A 97 0.64 -4.55 25.56
C VAL A 97 -0.66 -4.62 26.37
N PRO A 98 -0.99 -3.58 27.16
CA PRO A 98 -2.19 -3.58 27.98
C PRO A 98 -3.46 -3.58 27.10
N PRO A 99 -4.60 -4.01 27.66
CA PRO A 99 -5.91 -3.84 27.04
C PRO A 99 -6.18 -2.34 26.78
N GLY A 100 -6.85 -2.04 25.67
CA GLY A 100 -7.21 -0.68 25.30
C GLY A 100 -8.01 -0.62 24.01
N PRO A 101 -8.47 0.58 23.63
CA PRO A 101 -9.13 0.80 22.35
C PRO A 101 -8.25 0.41 21.18
N LEU A 102 -8.88 -0.13 20.13
CA LEU A 102 -8.22 -0.47 18.88
C LEU A 102 -8.34 0.68 17.88
N VAL A 103 -7.22 1.05 17.29
CA VAL A 103 -7.15 1.97 16.15
C VAL A 103 -6.35 1.30 15.05
N ILE A 104 -6.89 1.27 13.85
CA ILE A 104 -6.21 0.74 12.67
C ILE A 104 -5.87 1.93 11.78
N THR A 105 -4.63 2.02 11.31
CA THR A 105 -4.24 3.02 10.32
C THR A 105 -3.86 2.37 9.01
N VAL A 106 -4.16 3.05 7.90
CA VAL A 106 -3.72 2.65 6.56
C VAL A 106 -3.10 3.88 5.90
N ASP A 107 -1.84 3.79 5.54
CA ASP A 107 -1.20 4.82 4.72
C ASP A 107 -1.15 4.35 3.26
N LEU A 108 -1.79 5.14 2.38
CA LEU A 108 -1.92 4.82 0.96
C LEU A 108 -0.57 4.93 0.24
N HIS A 109 0.27 5.89 0.63
CA HIS A 109 1.57 6.10 0.02
C HIS A 109 2.55 4.99 0.39
N ALA A 110 2.63 4.67 1.69
CA ALA A 110 3.48 3.59 2.21
C ALA A 110 2.93 2.20 1.86
N ARG A 111 1.64 2.08 1.58
CA ARG A 111 0.90 0.82 1.38
C ARG A 111 1.01 -0.10 2.60
N VAL A 112 0.88 0.47 3.76
CA VAL A 112 0.99 -0.24 5.04
C VAL A 112 -0.27 -0.04 5.86
N LEU A 113 -0.74 -1.12 6.47
CA LEU A 113 -1.74 -1.12 7.51
C LEU A 113 -1.04 -1.41 8.84
N SER A 114 -1.28 -0.55 9.83
CA SER A 114 -0.81 -0.73 11.20
C SER A 114 -1.98 -0.86 12.17
N VAL A 115 -1.79 -1.66 13.21
CA VAL A 115 -2.80 -1.94 14.24
C VAL A 115 -2.26 -1.46 15.58
N PHE A 116 -3.00 -0.56 16.22
CA PHE A 116 -2.65 0.01 17.51
C PHE A 116 -3.67 -0.42 18.57
N ARG A 117 -3.19 -0.81 19.75
CA ARG A 117 -4.01 -1.06 20.94
C ARG A 117 -3.60 -0.04 22.02
N GLY A 118 -4.50 0.91 22.35
CA GLY A 118 -4.20 1.98 23.33
C GLY A 118 -2.97 2.81 22.96
N GLY A 119 -2.69 3.02 21.68
CA GLY A 119 -1.52 3.73 21.17
C GLY A 119 -0.26 2.87 20.96
N TYR A 120 -0.27 1.60 21.35
CA TYR A 120 0.85 0.68 21.10
C TYR A 120 0.63 -0.07 19.78
N GLU A 121 1.55 0.07 18.83
CA GLU A 121 1.51 -0.73 17.61
C GLU A 121 1.76 -2.20 17.95
N ILE A 122 0.82 -3.05 17.55
CA ILE A 122 0.85 -4.49 17.78
C ILE A 122 0.95 -5.29 16.49
N GLY A 123 0.69 -4.66 15.34
CA GLY A 123 0.77 -5.33 14.06
C GLY A 123 0.99 -4.34 12.92
N ALA A 124 1.69 -4.78 11.88
CA ALA A 124 1.86 -4.05 10.63
C ALA A 124 1.98 -5.00 9.45
N ALA A 125 1.40 -4.65 8.31
CA ALA A 125 1.45 -5.44 7.08
C ALA A 125 1.48 -4.56 5.85
N ALA A 126 2.12 -5.05 4.78
CA ALA A 126 1.91 -4.49 3.45
C ALA A 126 0.51 -4.86 2.95
N VAL A 127 -0.16 -3.90 2.30
CA VAL A 127 -1.54 -4.05 1.83
C VAL A 127 -1.71 -3.79 0.34
N MET A 128 -2.71 -4.42 -0.24
CA MET A 128 -3.23 -4.09 -1.55
C MET A 128 -4.35 -3.07 -1.40
N LEU A 129 -4.30 -2.03 -2.21
CA LEU A 129 -5.23 -0.89 -2.18
C LEU A 129 -6.02 -0.81 -3.48
N GLY A 130 -6.97 0.11 -3.52
CA GLY A 130 -7.76 0.40 -4.71
C GLY A 130 -6.92 0.82 -5.91
N SER A 131 -7.44 0.54 -7.10
CA SER A 131 -6.86 1.00 -8.37
C SER A 131 -7.09 2.50 -8.58
N PRO A 132 -6.39 3.15 -9.52
CA PRO A 132 -6.64 4.56 -9.84
C PRO A 132 -8.09 4.85 -10.28
N SER A 133 -8.78 3.87 -10.89
CA SER A 133 -10.20 3.98 -11.27
C SER A 133 -11.18 3.72 -10.11
N HIS A 134 -10.70 3.08 -9.05
CA HIS A 134 -11.48 2.76 -7.85
C HIS A 134 -10.57 2.96 -6.62
N PRO A 135 -10.24 4.22 -6.28
CA PRO A 135 -9.27 4.50 -5.23
C PRO A 135 -9.82 4.15 -3.84
N THR A 136 -8.94 3.73 -2.96
CA THR A 136 -9.26 3.63 -1.53
C THR A 136 -9.47 5.05 -0.99
N PRO A 137 -10.60 5.36 -0.35
CA PRO A 137 -10.86 6.69 0.18
C PRO A 137 -9.99 7.00 1.40
N THR A 138 -9.55 8.24 1.54
CA THR A 138 -8.95 8.75 2.78
C THR A 138 -10.03 9.21 3.75
N GLY A 139 -9.75 9.17 5.05
CA GLY A 139 -10.66 9.61 6.09
C GLY A 139 -10.64 8.72 7.33
N THR A 140 -11.56 8.98 8.23
CA THR A 140 -11.75 8.22 9.47
C THR A 140 -13.08 7.48 9.41
N PHE A 141 -13.02 6.17 9.54
CA PHE A 141 -14.16 5.27 9.35
C PHE A 141 -14.34 4.37 10.57
N PRO A 142 -15.54 4.25 11.12
CA PRO A 142 -15.83 3.19 12.07
C PRO A 142 -15.97 1.84 11.32
N ILE A 143 -15.63 0.74 11.97
CA ILE A 143 -16.02 -0.59 11.50
C ILE A 143 -17.54 -0.71 11.63
N LEU A 144 -18.25 -0.83 10.50
CA LEU A 144 -19.71 -0.88 10.45
C LEU A 144 -20.26 -2.29 10.71
N THR A 145 -19.64 -3.29 10.08
CA THR A 145 -19.99 -4.71 10.24
C THR A 145 -18.75 -5.57 10.21
N LYS A 146 -18.88 -6.80 10.72
CA LYS A 146 -17.84 -7.83 10.66
C LYS A 146 -18.43 -9.12 10.13
N GLU A 147 -17.81 -9.68 9.08
CA GLU A 147 -18.28 -10.86 8.38
C GLU A 147 -17.12 -11.85 8.17
N ARG A 148 -17.14 -12.97 8.87
CA ARG A 148 -16.04 -13.96 8.80
C ARG A 148 -15.90 -14.60 7.42
N HIS A 149 -17.03 -14.88 6.78
CA HIS A 149 -17.13 -15.52 5.47
C HIS A 149 -17.93 -14.62 4.55
N ASN A 150 -17.25 -13.71 3.88
CA ASN A 150 -17.86 -12.79 2.93
C ASN A 150 -17.33 -13.04 1.52
N VAL A 151 -18.08 -12.61 0.53
CA VAL A 151 -17.71 -12.63 -0.89
C VAL A 151 -18.10 -11.31 -1.55
N SER A 152 -17.37 -10.91 -2.56
CA SER A 152 -17.73 -9.75 -3.37
C SER A 152 -18.72 -10.15 -4.45
N GLU A 153 -20.01 -9.87 -4.26
CA GLU A 153 -21.06 -10.18 -5.24
C GLU A 153 -20.82 -9.47 -6.59
N GLN A 154 -20.22 -8.29 -6.56
CA GLN A 154 -19.93 -7.50 -7.76
C GLN A 154 -18.74 -8.07 -8.56
N TYR A 155 -17.88 -8.86 -7.94
CA TYR A 155 -16.64 -9.38 -8.52
C TYR A 155 -16.59 -10.90 -8.51
N ASN A 156 -17.59 -11.51 -9.14
CA ASN A 156 -17.67 -12.96 -9.36
C ASN A 156 -17.55 -13.78 -8.05
N ASN A 157 -18.13 -13.31 -6.97
CA ASN A 157 -18.06 -13.93 -5.64
C ASN A 157 -16.62 -14.16 -5.16
N ALA A 158 -15.71 -13.24 -5.49
CA ALA A 158 -14.34 -13.30 -5.00
C ALA A 158 -14.33 -13.39 -3.46
N PRO A 159 -13.57 -14.30 -2.85
CA PRO A 159 -13.51 -14.45 -1.40
C PRO A 159 -13.00 -13.18 -0.72
N MET A 160 -13.70 -12.77 0.33
CA MET A 160 -13.33 -11.66 1.22
C MET A 160 -13.47 -12.10 2.69
N PRO A 161 -12.71 -13.10 3.14
CA PRO A 161 -12.81 -13.57 4.51
C PRO A 161 -12.39 -12.47 5.49
N TRP A 162 -12.92 -12.55 6.71
CA TRP A 162 -12.66 -11.61 7.81
C TRP A 162 -12.93 -10.16 7.43
N THR A 163 -13.95 -9.91 6.63
CA THR A 163 -14.36 -8.56 6.22
C THR A 163 -14.74 -7.72 7.44
N MET A 164 -14.12 -6.55 7.51
CA MET A 164 -14.46 -5.43 8.38
C MET A 164 -14.89 -4.27 7.48
N ARG A 165 -16.20 -4.04 7.37
CA ARG A 165 -16.78 -3.03 6.47
C ARG A 165 -16.60 -1.63 7.03
N LEU A 166 -16.17 -0.70 6.19
CA LEU A 166 -15.92 0.69 6.57
C LEU A 166 -16.97 1.66 6.03
N THR A 167 -17.52 1.37 4.84
CA THR A 167 -18.52 2.22 4.19
C THR A 167 -19.68 1.39 3.64
N TRP A 168 -20.86 2.00 3.50
CA TRP A 168 -22.04 1.29 2.99
C TRP A 168 -21.97 1.02 1.48
N ASP A 169 -21.14 1.75 0.74
CA ASP A 169 -20.87 1.51 -0.68
C ASP A 169 -19.82 0.42 -0.94
N GLY A 170 -19.28 -0.20 0.12
CA GLY A 170 -18.56 -1.47 0.00
C GLY A 170 -17.07 -1.45 0.32
N VAL A 171 -16.48 -0.33 0.73
CA VAL A 171 -15.09 -0.31 1.17
C VAL A 171 -14.92 -1.07 2.48
N ALA A 172 -13.93 -1.94 2.55
CA ALA A 172 -13.66 -2.80 3.70
C ALA A 172 -12.16 -3.13 3.83
N VAL A 173 -11.76 -3.56 5.02
CA VAL A 173 -10.52 -4.31 5.26
C VAL A 173 -10.88 -5.79 5.23
N HIS A 174 -10.14 -6.60 4.46
CA HIS A 174 -10.43 -8.03 4.30
C HIS A 174 -9.20 -8.84 3.89
N GLY A 175 -9.29 -10.17 3.99
CA GLY A 175 -8.36 -11.14 3.42
C GLY A 175 -8.80 -11.65 2.05
N GLY A 176 -8.32 -12.82 1.64
CA GLY A 176 -8.75 -13.53 0.43
C GLY A 176 -8.14 -13.03 -0.88
N SER A 177 -7.21 -12.09 -0.80
CA SER A 177 -6.53 -11.55 -1.98
C SER A 177 -5.04 -11.84 -1.92
N SER A 178 -4.44 -12.11 -3.09
CA SER A 178 -2.97 -12.14 -3.19
C SER A 178 -2.45 -10.71 -3.02
N VAL A 179 -1.76 -10.46 -1.91
CA VAL A 179 -1.11 -9.17 -1.67
C VAL A 179 0.22 -9.16 -2.42
N GLU A 180 0.17 -8.82 -3.70
CA GLU A 180 1.28 -8.88 -4.63
C GLU A 180 1.41 -7.60 -5.46
N ARG A 181 2.61 -7.37 -5.99
CA ARG A 181 2.86 -6.24 -6.87
C ARG A 181 2.10 -6.39 -8.20
N GLY A 182 1.41 -5.33 -8.62
CA GLY A 182 0.65 -5.30 -9.89
C GLY A 182 -0.82 -5.65 -9.74
N TYR A 183 -1.27 -6.07 -8.58
CA TYR A 183 -2.69 -6.23 -8.27
C TYR A 183 -3.24 -4.99 -7.56
N ALA A 184 -4.53 -4.75 -7.72
CA ALA A 184 -5.26 -3.68 -7.06
C ALA A 184 -6.69 -4.14 -6.76
N SER A 185 -7.27 -3.60 -5.68
CA SER A 185 -8.66 -3.79 -5.33
C SER A 185 -9.57 -2.76 -6.04
N HIS A 186 -10.85 -2.79 -5.73
CA HIS A 186 -11.83 -1.79 -6.14
C HIS A 186 -12.21 -0.87 -4.96
N GLY A 187 -11.20 -0.37 -4.26
CA GLY A 187 -11.34 0.54 -3.13
C GLY A 187 -11.09 -0.09 -1.76
N CYS A 188 -11.19 -1.42 -1.65
CA CYS A 188 -10.90 -2.12 -0.39
C CYS A 188 -9.42 -2.12 -0.03
N VAL A 189 -9.14 -2.37 1.24
CA VAL A 189 -7.81 -2.64 1.79
C VAL A 189 -7.69 -4.14 2.01
N ALA A 190 -6.92 -4.83 1.17
CA ALA A 190 -6.68 -6.25 1.34
C ALA A 190 -5.30 -6.51 1.95
N ALA A 191 -5.25 -7.37 2.97
CA ALA A 191 -4.03 -7.75 3.66
C ALA A 191 -3.90 -9.28 3.73
N PRO A 192 -2.72 -9.82 4.09
CA PRO A 192 -2.52 -11.26 4.23
C PRO A 192 -3.55 -11.88 5.18
N ASP A 193 -4.10 -13.04 4.80
CA ASP A 193 -5.19 -13.73 5.50
C ASP A 193 -4.93 -13.93 6.99
N GLU A 194 -3.75 -14.42 7.32
CA GLU A 194 -3.35 -14.65 8.71
C GLU A 194 -3.32 -13.36 9.53
N PHE A 195 -2.88 -12.26 8.91
CA PHE A 195 -2.84 -10.96 9.56
C PHE A 195 -4.24 -10.39 9.79
N VAL A 196 -5.09 -10.41 8.75
CA VAL A 196 -6.47 -9.92 8.87
C VAL A 196 -7.27 -10.75 9.87
N SER A 197 -7.06 -12.07 9.90
CA SER A 197 -7.73 -12.94 10.89
C SER A 197 -7.41 -12.53 12.32
N LYS A 198 -6.15 -12.18 12.62
CA LYS A 198 -5.76 -11.67 13.96
C LYS A 198 -6.46 -10.36 14.30
N ILE A 199 -6.52 -9.42 13.37
CA ILE A 199 -7.24 -8.16 13.55
C ILE A 199 -8.72 -8.45 13.80
N TYR A 200 -9.32 -9.28 12.98
CA TYR A 200 -10.73 -9.62 13.05
C TYR A 200 -11.12 -10.18 14.44
N GLU A 201 -10.28 -11.01 15.05
CA GLU A 201 -10.58 -11.60 16.37
C GLU A 201 -10.62 -10.55 17.49
N ILE A 202 -9.81 -9.49 17.40
CA ILE A 202 -9.72 -8.47 18.46
C ILE A 202 -10.55 -7.21 18.15
N ALA A 203 -10.82 -6.92 16.88
CA ALA A 203 -11.59 -5.76 16.47
C ALA A 203 -13.06 -5.89 16.82
N ARG A 204 -13.72 -4.75 17.05
CA ARG A 204 -15.15 -4.62 17.33
C ARG A 204 -15.80 -3.66 16.35
N VAL A 205 -17.09 -3.83 16.15
CA VAL A 205 -17.91 -2.82 15.46
C VAL A 205 -17.80 -1.51 16.24
N GLY A 206 -17.52 -0.42 15.53
CA GLY A 206 -17.25 0.90 16.09
C GLY A 206 -15.78 1.23 16.32
N ASP A 207 -14.85 0.24 16.27
CA ASP A 207 -13.42 0.55 16.27
C ASP A 207 -13.05 1.38 15.04
N ILE A 208 -12.04 2.22 15.17
CA ILE A 208 -11.71 3.26 14.19
C ILE A 208 -10.63 2.77 13.23
N VAL A 209 -10.86 3.02 11.95
CA VAL A 209 -9.89 2.86 10.87
C VAL A 209 -9.61 4.24 10.26
N ILE A 210 -8.35 4.66 10.26
CA ILE A 210 -7.89 5.95 9.73
C ILE A 210 -7.08 5.67 8.47
N ILE A 211 -7.51 6.23 7.35
CA ILE A 211 -6.86 6.07 6.05
C ILE A 211 -6.26 7.40 5.63
N THR A 212 -4.94 7.45 5.48
CA THR A 212 -4.15 8.64 5.14
C THR A 212 -3.36 8.42 3.84
N ASP A 213 -2.78 9.48 3.31
CA ASP A 213 -1.90 9.41 2.13
C ASP A 213 -0.59 10.16 2.41
N GLY A 214 0.43 9.42 2.83
CA GLY A 214 1.77 9.93 3.07
C GLY A 214 1.94 10.72 4.37
N VAL A 215 1.05 10.57 5.34
CA VAL A 215 1.19 11.19 6.66
C VAL A 215 2.27 10.45 7.46
N GLN A 216 3.29 11.19 7.88
CA GLN A 216 4.36 10.66 8.73
C GLN A 216 4.16 11.08 10.18
N THR A 217 4.18 10.12 11.06
CA THR A 217 4.04 10.33 12.51
C THR A 217 4.91 9.31 13.27
N GLY A 218 5.16 9.54 14.54
CA GLY A 218 5.98 8.67 15.39
C GLY A 218 5.55 8.71 16.84
N VAL A 219 6.32 8.10 17.71
CA VAL A 219 6.03 8.09 19.16
C VAL A 219 5.80 9.50 19.69
N GLY A 220 4.70 9.70 20.41
CA GLY A 220 4.23 10.99 20.88
C GLY A 220 3.38 11.78 19.87
N GLY A 221 3.32 11.34 18.61
CA GLY A 221 2.45 11.92 17.60
C GLY A 221 1.04 11.35 17.62
N SER A 222 0.13 12.01 16.90
CA SER A 222 -1.27 11.59 16.79
C SER A 222 -1.50 10.64 15.62
N LEU A 223 -2.37 9.63 15.81
CA LEU A 223 -2.90 8.79 14.75
C LEU A 223 -4.01 9.49 13.95
N ALA A 224 -4.60 10.56 14.52
CA ALA A 224 -5.75 11.26 13.95
C ALA A 224 -5.37 12.55 13.19
N SER A 225 -4.08 12.77 12.91
CA SER A 225 -3.58 13.98 12.23
C SER A 225 -3.56 13.84 10.71
#